data_cafc706c99c1de6886d23a4295124b43
#
_entry.id   cafc706c99c1de6886d23a4295124b43
#
_cell.length_a   1.000
_cell.length_b   1.000
_cell.length_c   1.000
_cell.angle_alpha   90.00
_cell.angle_beta   90.00
_cell.angle_gamma   90.00
#
_symmetry.space_group_name_H-M   'P 1'
#
loop_
_entity.id
_entity.type
_entity.pdbx_description
1 polymer ?
#
loop_
_entity_poly.entity_id
_entity_poly.type
_entity_poly.pdbx_seq_one_letter_code
_entity_poly.pdbx_strand_id
1 'polypeptide(L)'
;EWTGLSYQERVASGQALMLFALAIVVVFLLLVALYESWAIPLTVMLIVPIGALGSVLAVTSVGLSNDVYFKVGLITIIGLAAKNAILIVEFAKDLWEQGYSLRDAAIEAARIRFRPIIMTSMAFILGVVPLVIASGAGAASQRAIGTGVIGGMLSATLLGVIFVPIFFVWVLSLLRSTPHTPSTTDGPVARIKD
;
A
#
# COMPACT_ATOMS: atom_id res chain seq x y z
N GLU A 1 12.06 39.01 -8.89
CA GLU A 1 11.14 38.40 -9.85
C GLU A 1 11.49 36.93 -9.99
N TRP A 2 10.53 36.09 -9.61
CA TRP A 2 10.65 34.64 -9.76
C TRP A 2 10.33 34.29 -11.21
N THR A 3 11.31 33.91 -11.98
CA THR A 3 11.13 33.58 -13.39
C THR A 3 11.41 32.10 -13.66
N GLY A 4 10.61 31.48 -14.55
CA GLY A 4 10.83 30.14 -15.05
C GLY A 4 10.48 29.01 -14.07
N LEU A 5 11.41 28.06 -13.89
CA LEU A 5 11.21 26.82 -13.11
C LEU A 5 10.76 27.05 -11.67
N SER A 6 11.30 28.06 -10.99
CA SER A 6 10.97 28.37 -9.59
C SER A 6 9.54 28.83 -9.40
N TYR A 7 8.98 29.53 -10.36
CA TYR A 7 7.55 29.92 -10.35
C TYR A 7 6.64 28.71 -10.55
N GLN A 8 6.99 27.87 -11.54
CA GLN A 8 6.24 26.63 -11.80
C GLN A 8 6.29 25.67 -10.61
N GLU A 9 7.44 25.57 -9.94
CA GLU A 9 7.59 24.72 -8.75
C GLU A 9 6.72 25.22 -7.57
N ARG A 10 6.61 26.52 -7.37
CA ARG A 10 5.73 27.11 -6.35
C ARG A 10 4.25 26.88 -6.66
N VAL A 11 3.83 27.08 -7.90
CA VAL A 11 2.44 26.84 -8.31
C VAL A 11 2.12 25.36 -8.22
N ALA A 12 3.01 24.48 -8.68
CA ALA A 12 2.84 23.05 -8.61
C ALA A 12 2.80 22.54 -7.15
N SER A 13 3.60 23.11 -6.23
CA SER A 13 3.58 22.68 -4.83
C SER A 13 2.29 23.07 -4.10
N GLY A 14 1.66 24.19 -4.44
CA GLY A 14 0.37 24.58 -3.87
C GLY A 14 -0.78 23.69 -4.34
N GLN A 15 -0.76 23.25 -5.58
CA GLN A 15 -1.79 22.37 -6.15
C GLN A 15 -1.55 20.89 -5.84
N ALA A 16 -0.30 20.51 -5.57
CA ALA A 16 0.06 19.11 -5.33
C ALA A 16 -0.73 18.49 -4.17
N LEU A 17 -0.88 19.19 -3.05
CA LEU A 17 -1.62 18.69 -1.89
C LEU A 17 -3.09 18.40 -2.22
N MET A 18 -3.73 19.27 -2.97
CA MET A 18 -5.12 19.09 -3.39
C MET A 18 -5.25 17.91 -4.35
N LEU A 19 -4.32 17.75 -5.29
CA LEU A 19 -4.31 16.62 -6.23
C LEU A 19 -4.05 15.30 -5.52
N PHE A 20 -3.16 15.28 -4.53
CA PHE A 20 -2.92 14.10 -3.70
C PHE A 20 -4.17 13.71 -2.91
N ALA A 21 -4.82 14.68 -2.25
CA ALA A 21 -6.04 14.42 -1.50
C ALA A 21 -7.15 13.89 -2.42
N LEU A 22 -7.34 14.50 -3.60
CA LEU A 22 -8.31 14.05 -4.58
C LEU A 22 -8.00 12.64 -5.09
N ALA A 23 -6.74 12.34 -5.39
CA ALA A 23 -6.32 11.01 -5.82
C ALA A 23 -6.60 9.94 -4.75
N ILE A 24 -6.31 10.22 -3.48
CA ILE A 24 -6.60 9.33 -2.36
C ILE A 24 -8.10 9.08 -2.26
N VAL A 25 -8.94 10.12 -2.35
CA VAL A 25 -10.39 10.00 -2.28
C VAL A 25 -10.93 9.16 -3.44
N VAL A 26 -10.47 9.40 -4.66
CA VAL A 26 -10.90 8.63 -5.85
C VAL A 26 -10.50 7.17 -5.70
N VAL A 27 -9.25 6.88 -5.32
CA VAL A 27 -8.79 5.49 -5.11
C VAL A 27 -9.59 4.82 -3.99
N PHE A 28 -9.85 5.53 -2.89
CA PHE A 28 -10.68 5.02 -1.79
C PHE A 28 -12.08 4.65 -2.26
N LEU A 29 -12.77 5.54 -3.00
CA LEU A 29 -14.11 5.28 -3.51
C LEU A 29 -14.14 4.13 -4.51
N LEU A 30 -13.13 4.02 -5.38
CA LEU A 30 -13.00 2.89 -6.30
C LEU A 30 -12.83 1.55 -5.54
N LEU A 31 -12.01 1.54 -4.48
CA LEU A 31 -11.84 0.36 -3.65
C LEU A 31 -13.13 0.00 -2.88
N VAL A 32 -13.87 1.00 -2.38
CA VAL A 32 -15.17 0.78 -1.74
C VAL A 32 -16.16 0.15 -2.73
N ALA A 33 -16.20 0.67 -3.96
CA ALA A 33 -17.07 0.12 -5.00
C ALA A 33 -16.66 -1.30 -5.42
N LEU A 34 -15.35 -1.58 -5.47
CA LEU A 34 -14.82 -2.89 -5.87
C LEU A 34 -15.07 -3.96 -4.81
N TYR A 35 -14.88 -3.63 -3.54
CA TYR A 35 -14.97 -4.61 -2.44
C TYR A 35 -16.32 -4.61 -1.73
N GLU A 36 -17.25 -3.73 -2.12
CA GLU A 36 -18.57 -3.58 -1.48
C GLU A 36 -18.50 -3.48 0.04
N SER A 37 -17.41 -2.92 0.55
CA SER A 37 -17.10 -2.81 1.99
C SER A 37 -16.34 -1.53 2.27
N TRP A 38 -16.62 -0.87 3.38
CA TRP A 38 -15.88 0.30 3.86
C TRP A 38 -14.63 -0.09 4.66
N ALA A 39 -14.65 -1.26 5.28
CA ALA A 39 -13.58 -1.72 6.17
C ALA A 39 -12.29 -2.05 5.41
N ILE A 40 -12.41 -2.72 4.27
CA ILE A 40 -11.27 -3.18 3.47
C ILE A 40 -10.45 -2.01 2.92
N PRO A 41 -11.06 -1.01 2.22
CA PRO A 41 -10.34 0.16 1.74
C PRO A 41 -9.69 0.97 2.86
N LEU A 42 -10.34 1.09 4.02
CA LEU A 42 -9.78 1.76 5.19
C LEU A 42 -8.49 1.08 5.67
N THR A 43 -8.48 -0.24 5.75
CA THR A 43 -7.30 -1.02 6.11
C THR A 43 -6.15 -0.78 5.13
N VAL A 44 -6.44 -0.75 3.83
CA VAL A 44 -5.45 -0.51 2.78
C VAL A 44 -4.88 0.92 2.87
N MET A 45 -5.74 1.91 3.13
CA MET A 45 -5.30 3.30 3.24
C MET A 45 -4.37 3.56 4.42
N LEU A 46 -4.49 2.80 5.52
CA LEU A 46 -3.63 2.94 6.69
C LEU A 46 -2.15 2.59 6.43
N ILE A 47 -1.85 1.84 5.35
CA ILE A 47 -0.46 1.52 4.99
C ILE A 47 0.24 2.66 4.24
N VAL A 48 -0.51 3.52 3.57
CA VAL A 48 0.03 4.60 2.74
C VAL A 48 0.95 5.54 3.54
N PRO A 49 0.59 6.01 4.73
CA PRO A 49 1.48 6.82 5.56
C PRO A 49 2.81 6.15 5.90
N ILE A 50 2.81 4.83 6.09
CA ILE A 50 4.03 4.06 6.42
C ILE A 50 5.02 4.07 5.25
N GLY A 51 4.52 3.85 4.03
CA GLY A 51 5.35 3.97 2.82
C GLY A 51 5.86 5.39 2.59
N ALA A 52 5.01 6.38 2.81
CA ALA A 52 5.39 7.79 2.68
C ALA A 52 6.47 8.18 3.70
N LEU A 53 6.35 7.77 4.97
CA LEU A 53 7.36 7.99 6.00
C LEU A 53 8.70 7.36 5.61
N GLY A 54 8.71 6.13 5.10
CA GLY A 54 9.94 5.48 4.63
C GLY A 54 10.61 6.23 3.49
N SER A 55 9.84 6.77 2.53
CA SER A 55 10.36 7.61 1.46
C SER A 55 11.00 8.90 1.98
N VAL A 56 10.32 9.60 2.89
CA VAL A 56 10.80 10.84 3.49
C VAL A 56 12.08 10.58 4.29
N LEU A 57 12.11 9.55 5.12
CA LEU A 57 13.29 9.19 5.91
C LEU A 57 14.49 8.84 5.03
N ALA A 58 14.29 8.12 3.94
CA ALA A 58 15.38 7.77 3.02
C ALA A 58 15.97 9.01 2.35
N VAL A 59 15.12 9.90 1.82
CA VAL A 59 15.56 11.12 1.13
C VAL A 59 16.26 12.09 2.09
N THR A 60 15.75 12.26 3.30
CA THR A 60 16.36 13.10 4.32
C THR A 60 17.69 12.54 4.82
N SER A 61 17.82 11.22 4.96
CA SER A 61 19.07 10.57 5.40
C SER A 61 20.22 10.74 4.40
N VAL A 62 19.90 10.87 3.11
CA VAL A 62 20.88 11.11 2.04
C VAL A 62 21.11 12.59 1.79
N GLY A 63 20.36 13.48 2.47
CA GLY A 63 20.50 14.93 2.32
C GLY A 63 19.95 15.49 1.00
N LEU A 64 19.03 14.76 0.35
CA LEU A 64 18.36 15.23 -0.86
C LEU A 64 17.20 16.16 -0.52
N SER A 65 16.94 17.12 -1.42
CA SER A 65 15.85 18.08 -1.26
C SER A 65 14.48 17.45 -1.55
N ASN A 66 13.44 17.96 -0.88
CA ASN A 66 12.06 17.62 -1.18
C ASN A 66 11.57 18.41 -2.40
N ASP A 67 11.92 17.95 -3.58
CA ASP A 67 11.60 18.57 -4.87
C ASP A 67 10.41 17.88 -5.56
N VAL A 68 10.07 18.35 -6.76
CA VAL A 68 8.98 17.78 -7.57
C VAL A 68 9.27 16.33 -7.92
N TYR A 69 10.51 15.95 -8.15
CA TYR A 69 10.91 14.60 -8.52
C TYR A 69 10.73 13.61 -7.37
N PHE A 70 11.06 14.02 -6.14
CA PHE A 70 10.74 13.24 -4.95
C PHE A 70 9.23 12.99 -4.81
N LYS A 71 8.39 14.01 -5.08
CA LYS A 71 6.93 13.86 -5.05
C LYS A 71 6.42 12.83 -6.05
N VAL A 72 7.02 12.72 -7.23
CA VAL A 72 6.72 11.66 -8.21
C VAL A 72 7.07 10.28 -7.64
N GLY A 73 8.24 10.16 -7.02
CA GLY A 73 8.62 8.93 -6.30
C GLY A 73 7.62 8.56 -5.20
N LEU A 74 7.16 9.56 -4.45
CA LEU A 74 6.17 9.37 -3.38
C LEU A 74 4.83 8.83 -3.91
N ILE A 75 4.32 9.39 -5.03
CA ILE A 75 3.10 8.89 -5.68
C ILE A 75 3.26 7.42 -6.09
N THR A 76 4.41 7.09 -6.66
CA THR A 76 4.73 5.72 -7.08
C THR A 76 4.67 4.76 -5.89
N ILE A 77 5.24 5.14 -4.75
CA ILE A 77 5.23 4.31 -3.54
C ILE A 77 3.83 4.15 -2.96
N ILE A 78 3.00 5.17 -2.99
CA ILE A 78 1.61 5.09 -2.54
C ILE A 78 0.89 3.99 -3.31
N GLY A 79 1.00 3.97 -4.64
CA GLY A 79 0.39 2.93 -5.47
C GLY A 79 0.93 1.53 -5.21
N LEU A 80 2.25 1.39 -5.04
CA LEU A 80 2.89 0.09 -4.79
C LEU A 80 2.58 -0.44 -3.37
N ALA A 81 2.58 0.42 -2.36
CA ALA A 81 2.22 0.06 -1.00
C ALA A 81 0.76 -0.38 -0.91
N ALA A 82 -0.15 0.36 -1.53
CA ALA A 82 -1.56 0.00 -1.61
C ALA A 82 -1.75 -1.36 -2.29
N LYS A 83 -1.07 -1.62 -3.42
CA LYS A 83 -1.12 -2.92 -4.11
C LYS A 83 -0.72 -4.08 -3.19
N ASN A 84 0.38 -3.94 -2.44
CA ASN A 84 0.84 -4.98 -1.53
C ASN A 84 -0.16 -5.21 -0.38
N ALA A 85 -0.74 -4.14 0.17
CA ALA A 85 -1.74 -4.22 1.22
C ALA A 85 -3.04 -4.89 0.72
N ILE A 86 -3.51 -4.53 -0.47
CA ILE A 86 -4.69 -5.12 -1.10
C ILE A 86 -4.55 -6.64 -1.18
N LEU A 87 -3.41 -7.15 -1.66
CA LEU A 87 -3.17 -8.59 -1.81
C LEU A 87 -3.25 -9.36 -0.49
N ILE A 88 -2.82 -8.77 0.63
CA ILE A 88 -2.92 -9.39 1.95
C ILE A 88 -4.36 -9.33 2.46
N VAL A 89 -5.01 -8.19 2.34
CA VAL A 89 -6.37 -7.95 2.87
C VAL A 89 -7.40 -8.78 2.14
N GLU A 90 -7.30 -8.88 0.81
CA GLU A 90 -8.16 -9.71 -0.02
C GLU A 90 -8.09 -11.18 0.40
N PHE A 91 -6.86 -11.69 0.52
CA PHE A 91 -6.66 -13.07 0.94
C PHE A 91 -7.10 -13.33 2.39
N ALA A 92 -6.93 -12.35 3.28
CA ALA A 92 -7.43 -12.43 4.64
C ALA A 92 -8.97 -12.47 4.69
N LYS A 93 -9.64 -11.68 3.83
CA LYS A 93 -11.09 -11.71 3.66
C LYS A 93 -11.56 -13.08 3.20
N ASP A 94 -10.93 -13.64 2.16
CA ASP A 94 -11.28 -14.96 1.61
C ASP A 94 -11.18 -16.07 2.67
N LEU A 95 -10.09 -16.09 3.46
CA LEU A 95 -9.90 -17.05 4.54
C LEU A 95 -10.94 -16.86 5.66
N TRP A 96 -11.28 -15.61 5.98
CA TRP A 96 -12.31 -15.32 6.98
C TRP A 96 -13.69 -15.79 6.52
N GLU A 97 -14.06 -15.62 5.26
CA GLU A 97 -15.29 -16.13 4.66
C GLU A 97 -15.32 -17.67 4.62
N GLN A 98 -14.17 -18.35 4.56
CA GLN A 98 -14.03 -19.79 4.67
C GLN A 98 -14.18 -20.33 6.10
N GLY A 99 -14.40 -19.46 7.10
CA GLY A 99 -14.65 -19.83 8.49
C GLY A 99 -13.44 -19.76 9.43
N TYR A 100 -12.30 -19.24 8.98
CA TYR A 100 -11.18 -18.96 9.89
C TYR A 100 -11.54 -17.85 10.87
N SER A 101 -10.94 -17.86 12.06
CA SER A 101 -11.05 -16.72 12.96
C SER A 101 -10.44 -15.47 12.29
N LEU A 102 -10.95 -14.28 12.58
CA LEU A 102 -10.47 -13.03 12.00
C LEU A 102 -8.95 -12.85 12.16
N ARG A 103 -8.42 -13.28 13.30
CA ARG A 103 -7.00 -13.20 13.61
C ARG A 103 -6.18 -14.22 12.82
N ASP A 104 -6.64 -15.47 12.76
CA ASP A 104 -5.94 -16.53 12.05
C ASP A 104 -5.96 -16.28 10.54
N ALA A 105 -7.09 -15.80 10.00
CA ALA A 105 -7.20 -15.39 8.62
C ALA A 105 -6.18 -14.30 8.24
N ALA A 106 -6.03 -13.28 9.08
CA ALA A 106 -5.06 -12.20 8.86
C ALA A 106 -3.61 -12.69 8.90
N ILE A 107 -3.25 -13.52 9.86
CA ILE A 107 -1.89 -14.07 10.00
C ILE A 107 -1.56 -15.02 8.85
N GLU A 108 -2.46 -15.93 8.50
CA GLU A 108 -2.24 -16.90 7.44
C GLU A 108 -2.17 -16.21 6.07
N ALA A 109 -3.00 -15.20 5.82
CA ALA A 109 -2.93 -14.38 4.62
C ALA A 109 -1.55 -13.71 4.47
N ALA A 110 -1.05 -13.10 5.53
CA ALA A 110 0.27 -12.48 5.53
C ALA A 110 1.38 -13.51 5.28
N ARG A 111 1.28 -14.69 5.88
CA ARG A 111 2.24 -15.79 5.71
C ARG A 111 2.29 -16.29 4.25
N ILE A 112 1.14 -16.55 3.65
CA ILE A 112 1.04 -17.05 2.28
C ILE A 112 1.51 -15.99 1.28
N ARG A 113 1.17 -14.71 1.52
CA ARG A 113 1.52 -13.60 0.63
C ARG A 113 2.91 -13.03 0.86
N PHE A 114 3.59 -13.40 1.93
CA PHE A 114 4.93 -12.90 2.26
C PHE A 114 5.92 -13.11 1.12
N ARG A 115 6.02 -14.32 0.62
CA ARG A 115 6.98 -14.66 -0.44
C ARG A 115 6.75 -13.89 -1.75
N PRO A 116 5.53 -13.87 -2.33
CA PRO A 116 5.23 -13.07 -3.53
C PRO A 116 5.51 -11.58 -3.34
N ILE A 117 5.17 -11.01 -2.18
CA ILE A 117 5.41 -9.59 -1.89
C ILE A 117 6.90 -9.28 -1.85
N ILE A 118 7.69 -10.08 -1.14
CA ILE A 118 9.14 -9.90 -1.09
C ILE A 118 9.76 -10.02 -2.49
N MET A 119 9.35 -11.00 -3.30
CA MET A 119 9.88 -11.18 -4.65
C MET A 119 9.60 -9.96 -5.52
N THR A 120 8.38 -9.44 -5.52
CA THR A 120 8.02 -8.26 -6.32
C THR A 120 8.69 -6.99 -5.82
N SER A 121 8.80 -6.82 -4.50
CA SER A 121 9.48 -5.67 -3.88
C SER A 121 10.98 -5.67 -4.20
N MET A 122 11.65 -6.81 -4.09
CA MET A 122 13.07 -6.94 -4.43
C MET A 122 13.33 -6.70 -5.90
N ALA A 123 12.50 -7.26 -6.79
CA ALA A 123 12.62 -7.02 -8.23
C ALA A 123 12.47 -5.53 -8.56
N PHE A 124 11.52 -4.85 -7.92
CA PHE A 124 11.30 -3.43 -8.11
C PHE A 124 12.44 -2.57 -7.55
N ILE A 125 12.92 -2.87 -6.34
CA ILE A 125 14.08 -2.19 -5.73
C ILE A 125 15.30 -2.32 -6.62
N LEU A 126 15.63 -3.53 -7.08
CA LEU A 126 16.77 -3.76 -7.96
C LEU A 126 16.62 -3.02 -9.31
N GLY A 127 15.40 -2.95 -9.85
CA GLY A 127 15.09 -2.18 -11.06
C GLY A 127 15.29 -0.67 -10.91
N VAL A 128 15.18 -0.14 -9.71
CA VAL A 128 15.32 1.30 -9.42
C VAL A 128 16.76 1.68 -8.97
N VAL A 129 17.58 0.72 -8.57
CA VAL A 129 19.00 0.98 -8.19
C VAL A 129 19.76 1.84 -9.21
N PRO A 130 19.66 1.63 -10.54
CA PRO A 130 20.34 2.48 -11.53
C PRO A 130 20.01 3.97 -11.41
N LEU A 131 18.79 4.32 -10.95
CA LEU A 131 18.42 5.71 -10.73
C LEU A 131 19.19 6.33 -9.55
N VAL A 132 19.43 5.55 -8.50
CA VAL A 132 20.15 6.03 -7.30
C VAL A 132 21.62 6.30 -7.58
N ILE A 133 22.24 5.50 -8.44
CA ILE A 133 23.66 5.63 -8.83
C ILE A 133 23.86 6.50 -10.06
N ALA A 134 22.81 7.09 -10.61
CA ALA A 134 22.88 7.91 -11.82
C ALA A 134 23.89 9.05 -11.69
N SER A 135 24.59 9.36 -12.78
CA SER A 135 25.58 10.44 -12.90
C SER A 135 25.35 11.23 -14.18
N GLY A 136 25.81 12.47 -14.21
CA GLY A 136 25.66 13.36 -15.37
C GLY A 136 24.46 14.30 -15.29
N ALA A 137 24.03 14.82 -16.43
CA ALA A 137 22.90 15.75 -16.53
C ALA A 137 21.60 15.07 -16.07
N GLY A 138 20.88 15.70 -15.12
CA GLY A 138 19.64 15.15 -14.56
C GLY A 138 19.82 14.08 -13.47
N ALA A 139 21.04 13.78 -13.05
CA ALA A 139 21.32 12.80 -12.01
C ALA A 139 20.63 13.13 -10.67
N ALA A 140 20.54 14.40 -10.29
CA ALA A 140 19.89 14.84 -9.07
C ALA A 140 18.42 14.41 -9.03
N SER A 141 17.69 14.61 -10.12
CA SER A 141 16.28 14.22 -10.26
C SER A 141 16.10 12.70 -10.19
N GLN A 142 16.95 11.95 -10.89
CA GLN A 142 16.90 10.49 -10.86
C GLN A 142 17.19 9.94 -9.48
N ARG A 143 18.20 10.48 -8.78
CA ARG A 143 18.55 10.09 -7.41
C ARG A 143 17.42 10.41 -6.42
N ALA A 144 16.78 11.56 -6.56
CA ALA A 144 15.64 11.92 -5.70
C ALA A 144 14.49 10.92 -5.85
N ILE A 145 14.10 10.60 -7.08
CA ILE A 145 13.08 9.57 -7.36
C ILE A 145 13.53 8.21 -6.81
N GLY A 146 14.71 7.75 -7.21
CA GLY A 146 15.22 6.42 -6.88
C GLY A 146 15.35 6.18 -5.38
N THR A 147 15.93 7.13 -4.65
CA THR A 147 16.11 7.05 -3.19
C THR A 147 14.76 7.06 -2.47
N GLY A 148 13.84 7.95 -2.86
CA GLY A 148 12.50 7.98 -2.29
C GLY A 148 11.73 6.69 -2.50
N VAL A 149 11.82 6.14 -3.71
CA VAL A 149 11.15 4.87 -4.07
C VAL A 149 11.74 3.68 -3.31
N ILE A 150 13.06 3.56 -3.23
CA ILE A 150 13.70 2.45 -2.48
C ILE A 150 13.33 2.53 -0.99
N GLY A 151 13.45 3.70 -0.37
CA GLY A 151 13.13 3.86 1.04
C GLY A 151 11.67 3.58 1.34
N GLY A 152 10.76 4.11 0.54
CA GLY A 152 9.33 3.85 0.67
C GLY A 152 8.96 2.39 0.45
N MET A 153 9.59 1.73 -0.54
CA MET A 153 9.33 0.32 -0.83
C MET A 153 9.84 -0.60 0.28
N LEU A 154 11.03 -0.33 0.83
CA LEU A 154 11.55 -1.07 1.98
C LEU A 154 10.64 -0.93 3.19
N SER A 155 10.26 0.29 3.53
CA SER A 155 9.35 0.57 4.64
C SER A 155 7.98 -0.08 4.43
N ALA A 156 7.34 0.14 3.28
CA ALA A 156 6.03 -0.41 2.96
C ALA A 156 6.04 -1.94 2.93
N THR A 157 7.14 -2.57 2.52
CA THR A 157 7.24 -4.04 2.47
C THR A 157 7.49 -4.63 3.85
N LEU A 158 8.51 -4.15 4.57
CA LEU A 158 8.88 -4.70 5.88
C LEU A 158 7.81 -4.42 6.94
N LEU A 159 7.38 -3.18 7.03
CA LEU A 159 6.36 -2.79 8.00
C LEU A 159 4.96 -3.19 7.52
N GLY A 160 4.69 -3.15 6.21
CA GLY A 160 3.40 -3.51 5.65
C GLY A 160 2.99 -4.94 5.96
N VAL A 161 3.90 -5.89 5.82
CA VAL A 161 3.60 -7.31 6.14
C VAL A 161 3.20 -7.50 7.60
N ILE A 162 3.71 -6.67 8.51
CA ILE A 162 3.40 -6.71 9.95
C ILE A 162 2.11 -5.92 10.24
N PHE A 163 2.03 -4.69 9.74
CA PHE A 163 0.95 -3.78 10.11
C PHE A 163 -0.36 -4.03 9.36
N VAL A 164 -0.34 -4.53 8.12
CA VAL A 164 -1.57 -4.82 7.37
C VAL A 164 -2.46 -5.82 8.09
N PRO A 165 -1.98 -6.99 8.57
CA PRO A 165 -2.79 -7.91 9.35
C PRO A 165 -3.36 -7.28 10.63
N ILE A 166 -2.57 -6.45 11.31
CA ILE A 166 -2.99 -5.74 12.53
C ILE A 166 -4.11 -4.75 12.21
N PHE A 167 -3.95 -3.94 11.16
CA PHE A 167 -4.96 -2.99 10.74
C PHE A 167 -6.24 -3.69 10.26
N PHE A 168 -6.11 -4.81 9.57
CA PHE A 168 -7.26 -5.62 9.14
C PHE A 168 -8.09 -6.08 10.34
N VAL A 169 -7.44 -6.70 11.33
CA VAL A 169 -8.13 -7.15 12.56
C VAL A 169 -8.71 -5.95 13.32
N TRP A 170 -7.95 -4.86 13.46
CA TRP A 170 -8.38 -3.68 14.20
C TRP A 170 -9.59 -3.00 13.55
N VAL A 171 -9.56 -2.74 12.26
CA VAL A 171 -10.63 -2.06 11.52
C VAL A 171 -11.90 -2.92 11.50
N LEU A 172 -11.80 -4.22 11.23
CA LEU A 172 -12.98 -5.09 11.20
C LEU A 172 -13.58 -5.29 12.60
N SER A 173 -12.75 -5.36 13.65
CA SER A 173 -13.26 -5.43 15.02
C SER A 173 -13.97 -4.14 15.45
N LEU A 174 -13.50 -2.98 14.98
CA LEU A 174 -14.12 -1.69 15.28
C LEU A 174 -15.45 -1.50 14.56
N LEU A 175 -15.52 -1.93 13.29
CA LEU A 175 -16.74 -1.81 12.48
C LEU A 175 -17.75 -2.94 12.72
N ARG A 176 -17.49 -3.89 13.63
CA ARG A 176 -18.35 -5.04 13.94
C ARG A 176 -18.93 -5.70 12.70
N SER A 177 -18.12 -5.92 11.69
CA SER A 177 -18.53 -6.69 10.52
C SER A 177 -18.77 -8.13 10.95
N THR A 178 -20.04 -8.54 11.03
CA THR A 178 -20.38 -9.95 11.24
C THR A 178 -20.03 -10.72 9.97
N PRO A 179 -19.40 -11.90 10.08
CA PRO A 179 -19.19 -12.74 8.91
C PRO A 179 -20.54 -13.09 8.29
N HIS A 180 -20.61 -13.02 6.97
CA HIS A 180 -21.72 -13.59 6.25
C HIS A 180 -21.60 -15.12 6.43
N THR A 181 -22.32 -15.68 7.39
CA THR A 181 -22.44 -17.12 7.51
C THR A 181 -23.11 -17.61 6.23
N PRO A 182 -22.46 -18.49 5.43
CA PRO A 182 -23.16 -19.14 4.36
C PRO A 182 -24.31 -19.90 5.01
N SER A 183 -25.53 -19.61 4.55
CA SER A 183 -26.73 -20.35 4.98
C SER A 183 -26.48 -21.83 4.71
N THR A 184 -26.29 -22.59 5.77
CA THR A 184 -26.34 -24.04 5.72
C THR A 184 -27.77 -24.47 5.37
N THR A 185 -28.08 -24.39 4.08
CA THR A 185 -29.22 -25.06 3.49
C THR A 185 -28.69 -26.28 2.73
N ASP A 186 -28.07 -27.19 3.49
CA ASP A 186 -27.97 -28.58 3.04
C ASP A 186 -28.28 -29.46 4.24
N GLY A 187 -29.49 -30.00 4.15
CA GLY A 187 -30.03 -30.93 5.12
C GLY A 187 -29.18 -32.21 5.21
N PRO A 188 -29.40 -33.01 6.24
CA PRO A 188 -28.58 -34.15 6.53
C PRO A 188 -28.69 -35.18 5.38
N VAL A 189 -27.59 -35.39 4.67
CA VAL A 189 -27.45 -36.54 3.76
C VAL A 189 -27.56 -37.76 4.61
N ALA A 190 -28.68 -38.44 4.44
CA ALA A 190 -29.01 -39.74 5.06
C ALA A 190 -27.85 -40.71 4.86
N ARG A 191 -27.35 -41.24 5.96
CA ARG A 191 -26.55 -42.46 5.98
C ARG A 191 -27.35 -43.56 5.31
N ILE A 192 -26.97 -43.95 4.14
CA ILE A 192 -27.37 -45.27 3.62
C ILE A 192 -26.36 -46.25 4.22
N LYS A 193 -26.87 -46.99 5.20
CA LYS A 193 -26.31 -48.29 5.60
C LYS A 193 -26.67 -49.27 4.50
N ASP A 194 -25.68 -49.89 3.92
CA ASP A 194 -25.70 -51.34 3.58
C ASP A 194 -24.24 -51.81 3.40
#